data_056320673d4419fdfa7d2f5436294664
#
_entry.id   056320673d4419fdfa7d2f5436294664
#
_cell.length_a   1.000
_cell.length_b   1.000
_cell.length_c   1.000
_cell.angle_alpha   90.00
_cell.angle_beta   90.00
_cell.angle_gamma   90.00
#
_symmetry.space_group_name_H-M   'P 1'
#
loop_
_entity.id
_entity.type
_entity.pdbx_description
1 polymer ?
#
loop_
_entity_poly.entity_id
_entity_poly.type
_entity_poly.pdbx_seq_one_letter_code
_entity_poly.pdbx_strand_id
1 'polypeptide(L)'
;MPIITTGSASIDGILGGGIRTGLITNILSDSRDARSGLCYSLCVNAAIYYKDSSIIFGDTQGFFRPEKILSYIKKEQDSDSILHQIRSIRLMSTNVQMVLVNYALNLHPILIIIDNFSYLFLNEKKKSLSLQFRLRKHLHDLAIYAMENDIAIVLTNSISSKRENKRPEDIFEKRILSFNQLMNNIISNLTHVSLELKAVKVNEPRYSAGLLKPLGSTKSYFMVRSDGLYDCL
;
A
#
# COMPACT_ATOMS: atom_id res chain seq x y z
N MET A 1 18.49 9.43 -1.06
CA MET A 1 17.17 8.75 -1.25
C MET A 1 16.07 9.77 -1.04
N PRO A 2 15.29 10.10 -2.06
CA PRO A 2 14.12 10.94 -1.94
C PRO A 2 13.10 10.38 -0.92
N ILE A 3 12.30 11.27 -0.34
CA ILE A 3 11.26 10.91 0.63
C ILE A 3 9.94 11.51 0.18
N ILE A 4 8.90 10.70 0.08
CA ILE A 4 7.55 11.12 -0.29
C ILE A 4 6.74 11.32 0.98
N THR A 5 6.29 12.55 1.24
CA THR A 5 5.40 12.84 2.38
C THR A 5 4.06 12.12 2.21
N THR A 6 3.54 11.60 3.31
CA THR A 6 2.20 11.02 3.34
C THR A 6 1.08 12.06 3.32
N GLY A 7 1.43 13.34 3.59
CA GLY A 7 0.47 14.43 3.78
C GLY A 7 -0.07 14.54 5.22
N SER A 8 0.41 13.67 6.12
CA SER A 8 0.15 13.71 7.56
C SER A 8 1.48 13.81 8.29
N ALA A 9 1.73 14.92 8.97
CA ALA A 9 2.98 15.13 9.71
C ALA A 9 3.15 14.09 10.82
N SER A 10 2.06 13.61 11.39
CA SER A 10 2.08 12.59 12.43
C SER A 10 2.50 11.21 11.90
N ILE A 11 2.06 10.83 10.69
CA ILE A 11 2.51 9.59 10.03
C ILE A 11 3.96 9.75 9.55
N ASP A 12 4.30 10.89 8.94
CA ASP A 12 5.65 11.17 8.49
C ASP A 12 6.65 11.14 9.65
N GLY A 13 6.26 11.65 10.83
CA GLY A 13 7.07 11.59 12.02
C GLY A 13 7.48 10.17 12.44
N ILE A 14 6.54 9.22 12.44
CA ILE A 14 6.87 7.82 12.78
C ILE A 14 7.63 7.09 11.66
N LEU A 15 7.48 7.54 10.40
CA LEU A 15 8.22 7.00 9.25
C LEU A 15 9.62 7.62 9.07
N GLY A 16 9.96 8.62 9.90
CA GLY A 16 11.24 9.35 9.78
C GLY A 16 11.28 10.27 8.55
N GLY A 17 10.15 10.94 8.26
CA GLY A 17 9.98 11.94 7.23
C GLY A 17 9.01 11.57 6.10
N GLY A 18 8.56 10.32 6.03
CA GLY A 18 7.66 9.81 4.98
C GLY A 18 8.10 8.50 4.35
N ILE A 19 7.56 8.18 3.18
CA ILE A 19 7.89 6.97 2.42
C ILE A 19 9.22 7.17 1.69
N ARG A 20 10.19 6.30 1.97
CA ARG A 20 11.54 6.39 1.37
C ARG A 20 11.60 5.65 0.04
N THR A 21 12.26 6.24 -0.95
CA THR A 21 12.66 5.55 -2.18
C THR A 21 13.72 4.47 -1.89
N GLY A 22 13.89 3.53 -2.80
CA GLY A 22 14.78 2.38 -2.62
C GLY A 22 14.23 1.29 -1.70
N LEU A 23 13.04 1.49 -1.10
CA LEU A 23 12.47 0.58 -0.12
C LEU A 23 11.04 0.15 -0.49
N ILE A 24 10.65 -1.01 0.03
CA ILE A 24 9.26 -1.47 0.04
C ILE A 24 8.64 -1.15 1.40
N THR A 25 7.57 -0.36 1.39
CA THR A 25 6.71 -0.11 2.56
C THR A 25 5.41 -0.90 2.44
N ASN A 26 5.11 -1.72 3.43
CA ASN A 26 3.87 -2.48 3.53
C ASN A 26 2.90 -1.78 4.49
N ILE A 27 1.71 -1.44 4.01
CA ILE A 27 0.64 -0.81 4.79
C ILE A 27 -0.43 -1.84 5.08
N LEU A 28 -0.65 -2.12 6.35
CA LEU A 28 -1.60 -3.10 6.86
C LEU A 28 -2.79 -2.38 7.49
N SER A 29 -4.02 -2.71 7.09
CA SER A 29 -5.22 -2.18 7.76
C SER A 29 -6.44 -3.05 7.48
N ASP A 30 -7.37 -3.08 8.42
CA ASP A 30 -8.73 -3.60 8.24
C ASP A 30 -9.66 -2.58 7.54
N SER A 31 -9.33 -1.28 7.60
CA SER A 31 -10.06 -0.21 6.94
C SER A 31 -9.56 0.01 5.51
N ARG A 32 -10.48 -0.12 4.54
CA ARG A 32 -10.20 0.27 3.15
C ARG A 32 -9.96 1.77 3.05
N ASP A 33 -10.77 2.57 3.71
CA ASP A 33 -10.70 4.04 3.62
C ASP A 33 -9.36 4.55 4.12
N ALA A 34 -8.82 3.97 5.21
CA ALA A 34 -7.50 4.32 5.70
C ALA A 34 -6.40 4.02 4.68
N ARG A 35 -6.43 2.80 4.06
CA ARG A 35 -5.44 2.41 3.03
C ARG A 35 -5.55 3.28 1.80
N SER A 36 -6.75 3.36 1.21
CA SER A 36 -6.96 4.13 -0.03
C SER A 36 -6.71 5.61 0.18
N GLY A 37 -7.13 6.18 1.32
CA GLY A 37 -6.88 7.58 1.65
C GLY A 37 -5.40 7.90 1.70
N LEU A 38 -4.60 7.05 2.38
CA LEU A 38 -3.15 7.21 2.42
C LEU A 38 -2.51 7.05 1.03
N CYS A 39 -2.96 6.07 0.23
CA CYS A 39 -2.47 5.88 -1.14
C CYS A 39 -2.77 7.07 -2.05
N TYR A 40 -3.97 7.64 -1.99
CA TYR A 40 -4.33 8.82 -2.78
C TYR A 40 -3.52 10.05 -2.36
N SER A 41 -3.34 10.25 -1.05
CA SER A 41 -2.48 11.31 -0.54
C SER A 41 -1.03 11.17 -1.02
N LEU A 42 -0.48 9.96 -0.99
CA LEU A 42 0.86 9.67 -1.52
C LEU A 42 0.97 9.98 -3.02
N CYS A 43 -0.04 9.62 -3.82
CA CYS A 43 -0.06 9.93 -5.26
C CYS A 43 -0.02 11.45 -5.50
N VAL A 44 -0.88 12.21 -4.81
CA VAL A 44 -0.93 13.66 -4.96
C VAL A 44 0.37 14.33 -4.51
N ASN A 45 0.89 13.95 -3.34
CA ASN A 45 2.13 14.51 -2.83
C ASN A 45 3.34 14.15 -3.72
N ALA A 46 3.42 12.91 -4.19
CA ALA A 46 4.48 12.51 -5.12
C ALA A 46 4.43 13.35 -6.41
N ALA A 47 3.24 13.56 -7.00
CA ALA A 47 3.08 14.36 -8.21
C ALA A 47 3.44 15.83 -8.00
N ILE A 48 3.13 16.39 -6.84
CA ILE A 48 3.45 17.80 -6.53
C ILE A 48 4.96 18.01 -6.39
N TYR A 49 5.64 17.12 -5.67
CA TYR A 49 7.07 17.29 -5.34
C TYR A 49 8.00 16.73 -6.41
N TYR A 50 7.56 15.78 -7.25
CA TYR A 50 8.35 15.12 -8.28
C TYR A 50 7.70 15.27 -9.66
N LYS A 51 7.60 16.51 -10.14
CA LYS A 51 6.82 16.94 -11.32
C LYS A 51 7.17 16.21 -12.63
N ASP A 52 8.41 15.77 -12.78
CA ASP A 52 8.89 15.08 -14.00
C ASP A 52 8.86 13.55 -13.88
N SER A 53 8.28 13.03 -12.80
CA SER A 53 8.22 11.60 -12.53
C SER A 53 6.81 11.04 -12.74
N SER A 54 6.72 9.77 -13.10
CA SER A 54 5.42 9.09 -13.15
C SER A 54 5.12 8.39 -11.82
N ILE A 55 3.84 8.12 -11.60
CA ILE A 55 3.32 7.36 -10.46
C ILE A 55 2.49 6.22 -11.01
N ILE A 56 2.76 5.01 -10.55
CA ILE A 56 2.01 3.81 -10.97
C ILE A 56 1.12 3.35 -9.83
N PHE A 57 -0.16 3.24 -10.11
CA PHE A 57 -1.16 2.69 -9.18
C PHE A 57 -1.71 1.37 -9.72
N GLY A 58 -1.22 0.26 -9.19
CA GLY A 58 -1.71 -1.08 -9.49
C GLY A 58 -2.93 -1.42 -8.62
N ASP A 59 -4.09 -1.54 -9.26
CA ASP A 59 -5.36 -1.85 -8.59
C ASP A 59 -5.75 -3.31 -8.81
N THR A 60 -5.71 -4.13 -7.77
CA THR A 60 -6.07 -5.55 -7.84
C THR A 60 -7.56 -5.82 -7.68
N GLN A 61 -8.32 -4.88 -7.10
CA GLN A 61 -9.73 -5.08 -6.76
C GLN A 61 -10.73 -4.24 -7.55
N GLY A 62 -10.29 -3.21 -8.33
CA GLY A 62 -11.16 -2.31 -9.10
C GLY A 62 -11.75 -1.18 -8.26
N PHE A 63 -11.04 -0.76 -7.24
CA PHE A 63 -11.52 0.29 -6.35
C PHE A 63 -10.83 1.65 -6.55
N PHE A 64 -9.90 1.75 -7.48
CA PHE A 64 -9.32 3.03 -7.83
C PHE A 64 -10.40 4.00 -8.35
N ARG A 65 -10.36 5.24 -7.86
CA ARG A 65 -11.32 6.29 -8.20
C ARG A 65 -10.55 7.59 -8.45
N PRO A 66 -10.42 8.02 -9.72
CA PRO A 66 -9.74 9.28 -10.06
C PRO A 66 -10.38 10.50 -9.38
N GLU A 67 -11.70 10.47 -9.15
CA GLU A 67 -12.43 11.55 -8.45
C GLU A 67 -11.93 11.75 -7.02
N LYS A 68 -11.42 10.67 -6.40
CA LYS A 68 -10.80 10.77 -5.07
C LYS A 68 -9.43 11.44 -5.14
N ILE A 69 -8.65 11.20 -6.17
CA ILE A 69 -7.40 11.94 -6.41
C ILE A 69 -7.72 13.43 -6.53
N LEU A 70 -8.69 13.81 -7.38
CA LEU A 70 -9.12 15.20 -7.55
C LEU A 70 -9.54 15.87 -6.25
N SER A 71 -10.24 15.15 -5.38
CA SER A 71 -10.68 15.70 -4.09
C SER A 71 -9.54 15.99 -3.11
N TYR A 72 -8.36 15.38 -3.30
CA TYR A 72 -7.15 15.58 -2.49
C TYR A 72 -6.26 16.71 -3.02
N ILE A 73 -6.51 17.18 -4.25
CA ILE A 73 -5.77 18.29 -4.87
C ILE A 73 -6.34 19.61 -4.37
N LYS A 74 -5.48 20.50 -3.86
CA LYS A 74 -5.89 21.84 -3.43
C LYS A 74 -6.19 22.73 -4.63
N LYS A 75 -7.07 23.72 -4.44
CA LYS A 75 -7.54 24.62 -5.52
C LYS A 75 -6.44 25.38 -6.26
N GLU A 76 -5.32 25.63 -5.58
CA GLU A 76 -4.17 26.36 -6.11
C GLU A 76 -3.23 25.47 -6.95
N GLN A 77 -3.50 24.18 -7.02
CA GLN A 77 -2.66 23.18 -7.69
C GLN A 77 -3.21 22.84 -9.06
N ASP A 78 -2.31 22.58 -10.01
CA ASP A 78 -2.70 22.15 -11.36
C ASP A 78 -3.14 20.69 -11.35
N SER A 79 -4.45 20.48 -11.31
CA SER A 79 -5.06 19.15 -11.26
C SER A 79 -4.75 18.30 -12.49
N ASP A 80 -4.69 18.92 -13.67
CA ASP A 80 -4.45 18.20 -14.92
C ASP A 80 -3.01 17.68 -14.96
N SER A 81 -2.04 18.50 -14.59
CA SER A 81 -0.65 18.09 -14.47
C SER A 81 -0.47 16.94 -13.48
N ILE A 82 -1.12 17.01 -12.31
CA ILE A 82 -1.05 15.95 -11.29
C ILE A 82 -1.65 14.65 -11.81
N LEU A 83 -2.84 14.71 -12.45
CA LEU A 83 -3.50 13.52 -12.97
C LEU A 83 -2.72 12.86 -14.11
N HIS A 84 -2.08 13.66 -14.97
CA HIS A 84 -1.27 13.13 -16.08
C HIS A 84 -0.05 12.32 -15.62
N GLN A 85 0.45 12.56 -14.42
CA GLN A 85 1.55 11.79 -13.84
C GLN A 85 1.09 10.44 -13.27
N ILE A 86 -0.21 10.29 -12.95
CA ILE A 86 -0.74 9.09 -12.27
C ILE A 86 -1.30 8.12 -13.29
N ARG A 87 -0.69 6.94 -13.39
CA ARG A 87 -1.11 5.86 -14.28
C ARG A 87 -1.71 4.72 -13.46
N SER A 88 -3.03 4.59 -13.51
CA SER A 88 -3.71 3.47 -12.88
C SER A 88 -3.76 2.26 -13.80
N ILE A 89 -3.42 1.09 -13.26
CA ILE A 89 -3.37 -0.18 -13.99
C ILE A 89 -4.22 -1.20 -13.27
N ARG A 90 -5.22 -1.73 -13.96
CA ARG A 90 -6.03 -2.83 -13.42
C ARG A 90 -5.26 -4.14 -13.48
N LEU A 91 -4.97 -4.70 -12.33
CA LEU A 91 -4.28 -6.00 -12.20
C LEU A 91 -5.31 -7.12 -12.06
N MET A 92 -5.42 -7.98 -13.07
CA MET A 92 -6.48 -9.00 -13.16
C MET A 92 -6.03 -10.40 -12.74
N SER A 93 -4.72 -10.63 -12.62
CA SER A 93 -4.14 -11.91 -12.22
C SER A 93 -2.77 -11.74 -11.57
N THR A 94 -2.32 -12.76 -10.85
CA THR A 94 -0.98 -12.79 -10.28
C THR A 94 0.11 -12.63 -11.34
N ASN A 95 -0.08 -13.19 -12.55
CA ASN A 95 0.87 -13.05 -13.64
C ASN A 95 0.97 -11.58 -14.10
N VAL A 96 -0.17 -10.90 -14.30
CA VAL A 96 -0.20 -9.48 -14.68
C VAL A 96 0.45 -8.62 -13.58
N GLN A 97 0.17 -8.93 -12.32
CA GLN A 97 0.80 -8.23 -11.19
C GLN A 97 2.32 -8.41 -11.18
N MET A 98 2.82 -9.61 -11.44
CA MET A 98 4.25 -9.89 -11.44
C MET A 98 5.02 -9.19 -12.57
N VAL A 99 4.39 -8.96 -13.73
CA VAL A 99 5.03 -8.25 -14.85
C VAL A 99 4.93 -6.73 -14.75
N LEU A 100 4.28 -6.20 -13.71
CA LEU A 100 4.17 -4.75 -13.48
C LEU A 100 5.54 -4.06 -13.43
N VAL A 101 6.54 -4.71 -12.86
CA VAL A 101 7.93 -4.21 -12.80
C VAL A 101 8.47 -3.95 -14.21
N ASN A 102 8.26 -4.88 -15.14
CA ASN A 102 8.72 -4.73 -16.54
C ASN A 102 8.04 -3.55 -17.25
N TYR A 103 6.75 -3.35 -16.97
CA TYR A 103 6.03 -2.18 -17.48
C TYR A 103 6.58 -0.87 -16.90
N ALA A 104 6.92 -0.88 -15.62
CA ALA A 104 7.44 0.27 -14.92
C ALA A 104 8.82 0.72 -15.43
N LEU A 105 9.65 -0.19 -15.96
CA LEU A 105 10.99 0.12 -16.47
C LEU A 105 10.99 1.26 -17.51
N ASN A 106 9.94 1.35 -18.33
CA ASN A 106 9.83 2.36 -19.39
C ASN A 106 9.27 3.70 -18.92
N LEU A 107 8.77 3.78 -17.68
CA LEU A 107 8.07 4.94 -17.15
C LEU A 107 8.86 5.72 -16.11
N HIS A 108 9.96 5.16 -15.60
CA HIS A 108 10.81 5.73 -14.56
C HIS A 108 9.99 6.35 -13.40
N PRO A 109 9.11 5.57 -12.73
CA PRO A 109 8.24 6.12 -11.70
C PRO A 109 9.04 6.48 -10.45
N ILE A 110 8.61 7.51 -9.72
CA ILE A 110 9.11 7.78 -8.36
C ILE A 110 8.38 6.92 -7.32
N LEU A 111 7.13 6.53 -7.63
CA LEU A 111 6.27 5.77 -6.72
C LEU A 111 5.49 4.69 -7.46
N ILE A 112 5.51 3.49 -6.91
CA ILE A 112 4.62 2.39 -7.32
C ILE A 112 3.79 1.98 -6.13
N ILE A 113 2.46 2.01 -6.27
CA ILE A 113 1.51 1.50 -5.30
C ILE A 113 0.86 0.25 -5.85
N ILE A 114 0.74 -0.82 -5.06
CA ILE A 114 -0.07 -2.00 -5.39
C ILE A 114 -1.14 -2.15 -4.31
N ASP A 115 -2.36 -1.72 -4.63
CA ASP A 115 -3.51 -1.79 -3.72
C ASP A 115 -4.28 -3.08 -3.95
N ASN A 116 -4.41 -3.76 -3.10
CA ASN A 116 -4.31 -4.83 -2.13
C ASN A 116 -3.37 -5.94 -2.68
N PHE A 117 -2.11 -5.83 -2.41
CA PHE A 117 -1.03 -6.65 -2.98
C PHE A 117 -1.29 -8.17 -2.87
N SER A 118 -1.73 -8.63 -1.70
CA SER A 118 -1.96 -10.07 -1.45
C SER A 118 -3.23 -10.61 -2.10
N TYR A 119 -4.17 -9.77 -2.52
CA TYR A 119 -5.52 -10.16 -2.93
C TYR A 119 -5.53 -11.22 -4.02
N LEU A 120 -4.78 -11.02 -5.10
CA LEU A 120 -4.74 -11.97 -6.22
C LEU A 120 -4.09 -13.29 -5.82
N PHE A 121 -3.03 -13.27 -5.03
CA PHE A 121 -2.36 -14.46 -4.52
C PHE A 121 -3.27 -15.25 -3.56
N LEU A 122 -4.00 -14.56 -2.70
CA LEU A 122 -4.94 -15.19 -1.76
C LEU A 122 -6.17 -15.79 -2.45
N ASN A 123 -6.53 -15.30 -3.64
CA ASN A 123 -7.67 -15.80 -4.41
C ASN A 123 -7.29 -16.82 -5.50
N GLU A 124 -6.01 -17.18 -5.63
CA GLU A 124 -5.61 -18.29 -6.51
C GLU A 124 -6.30 -19.61 -6.09
N LYS A 125 -6.81 -20.35 -7.08
CA LYS A 125 -7.55 -21.60 -6.84
C LYS A 125 -6.71 -22.67 -6.14
N LYS A 126 -5.41 -22.75 -6.49
CA LYS A 126 -4.49 -23.73 -5.90
C LYS A 126 -3.56 -23.05 -4.90
N LYS A 127 -3.76 -23.34 -3.62
CA LYS A 127 -2.86 -22.93 -2.54
C LYS A 127 -1.65 -23.88 -2.49
N SER A 128 -0.60 -23.56 -3.20
CA SER A 128 0.55 -24.42 -3.41
C SER A 128 1.87 -23.81 -2.97
N LEU A 129 2.90 -24.63 -2.80
CA LEU A 129 4.27 -24.14 -2.61
C LEU A 129 4.75 -23.28 -3.78
N SER A 130 4.37 -23.63 -5.02
CA SER A 130 4.68 -22.83 -6.20
C SER A 130 4.13 -21.39 -6.09
N LEU A 131 2.95 -21.21 -5.53
CA LEU A 131 2.38 -19.86 -5.31
C LEU A 131 3.19 -19.07 -4.28
N GLN A 132 3.70 -19.72 -3.24
CA GLN A 132 4.58 -19.08 -2.26
C GLN A 132 5.91 -18.65 -2.89
N PHE A 133 6.50 -19.50 -3.75
CA PHE A 133 7.71 -19.15 -4.49
C PHE A 133 7.48 -17.96 -5.43
N ARG A 134 6.35 -17.93 -6.14
CA ARG A 134 5.98 -16.79 -7.01
C ARG A 134 5.82 -15.50 -6.22
N LEU A 135 5.18 -15.55 -5.03
CA LEU A 135 5.06 -14.39 -4.16
C LEU A 135 6.43 -13.91 -3.67
N ARG A 136 7.30 -14.82 -3.23
CA ARG A 136 8.67 -14.48 -2.80
C ARG A 136 9.47 -13.87 -3.93
N LYS A 137 9.42 -14.48 -5.12
CA LYS A 137 10.09 -13.96 -6.32
C LYS A 137 9.61 -12.55 -6.64
N HIS A 138 8.30 -12.32 -6.65
CA HIS A 138 7.72 -11.03 -6.95
C HIS A 138 8.17 -9.94 -5.96
N LEU A 139 8.17 -10.25 -4.65
CA LEU A 139 8.67 -9.33 -3.63
C LEU A 139 10.16 -9.04 -3.79
N HIS A 140 10.94 -10.06 -4.14
CA HIS A 140 12.37 -9.90 -4.41
C HIS A 140 12.62 -9.01 -5.64
N ASP A 141 11.92 -9.27 -6.75
CA ASP A 141 12.02 -8.47 -7.97
C ASP A 141 11.63 -7.00 -7.71
N LEU A 142 10.58 -6.76 -6.93
CA LEU A 142 10.17 -5.42 -6.49
C LEU A 142 11.25 -4.75 -5.62
N ALA A 143 11.88 -5.49 -4.70
CA ALA A 143 12.92 -4.95 -3.82
C ALA A 143 14.16 -4.53 -4.62
N ILE A 144 14.61 -5.37 -5.55
CA ILE A 144 15.74 -5.05 -6.45
C ILE A 144 15.39 -3.82 -7.27
N TYR A 145 14.20 -3.81 -7.89
CA TYR A 145 13.77 -2.70 -8.74
C TYR A 145 13.68 -1.37 -7.96
N ALA A 146 13.15 -1.40 -6.73
CA ALA A 146 13.11 -0.24 -5.86
C ALA A 146 14.51 0.31 -5.61
N MET A 147 15.44 -0.56 -5.23
CA MET A 147 16.80 -0.19 -4.83
C MET A 147 17.64 0.30 -6.03
N GLU A 148 17.58 -0.38 -7.17
CA GLU A 148 18.38 -0.05 -8.35
C GLU A 148 17.93 1.25 -9.05
N ASN A 149 16.63 1.58 -8.95
CA ASN A 149 16.06 2.74 -9.63
C ASN A 149 15.65 3.88 -8.67
N ASP A 150 15.95 3.75 -7.38
CA ASP A 150 15.63 4.73 -6.34
C ASP A 150 14.13 5.08 -6.27
N ILE A 151 13.27 4.04 -6.33
CA ILE A 151 11.81 4.14 -6.41
C ILE A 151 11.18 3.75 -5.07
N ALA A 152 10.16 4.47 -4.64
CA ALA A 152 9.34 4.06 -3.51
C ALA A 152 8.30 3.02 -3.94
N ILE A 153 8.24 1.87 -3.25
CA ILE A 153 7.20 0.88 -3.48
C ILE A 153 6.32 0.76 -2.24
N VAL A 154 5.03 0.96 -2.44
CA VAL A 154 4.01 0.85 -1.40
C VAL A 154 3.08 -0.31 -1.72
N LEU A 155 3.02 -1.27 -0.82
CA LEU A 155 2.09 -2.40 -0.88
C LEU A 155 1.02 -2.19 0.19
N THR A 156 -0.25 -2.30 -0.16
CA THR A 156 -1.30 -2.33 0.85
C THR A 156 -1.83 -3.74 1.03
N ASN A 157 -2.20 -4.08 2.25
CA ASN A 157 -2.78 -5.38 2.56
C ASN A 157 -3.91 -5.25 3.58
N SER A 158 -4.97 -6.04 3.36
CA SER A 158 -6.09 -6.12 4.29
C SER A 158 -5.77 -7.09 5.43
N ILE A 159 -5.94 -6.61 6.68
CA ILE A 159 -5.93 -7.46 7.86
C ILE A 159 -7.39 -7.81 8.18
N SER A 160 -7.69 -9.08 8.32
CA SER A 160 -9.03 -9.51 8.74
C SER A 160 -9.10 -9.61 10.26
N SER A 161 -9.44 -8.50 10.93
CA SER A 161 -9.65 -8.48 12.39
C SER A 161 -10.87 -9.32 12.85
N LYS A 162 -11.83 -9.56 11.96
CA LYS A 162 -13.08 -10.26 12.30
C LYS A 162 -12.98 -11.77 12.32
N ARG A 163 -11.93 -12.38 11.74
CA ARG A 163 -11.78 -13.85 11.66
C ARG A 163 -10.91 -14.44 12.77
N GLU A 164 -10.10 -13.64 13.44
CA GLU A 164 -9.22 -14.15 14.53
C GLU A 164 -10.00 -14.61 15.77
N ASN A 165 -11.23 -14.12 15.97
CA ASN A 165 -12.06 -14.45 17.12
C ASN A 165 -13.08 -15.57 16.89
N LYS A 166 -13.23 -16.09 15.66
CA LYS A 166 -14.03 -17.28 15.39
C LYS A 166 -13.12 -18.49 15.25
N ARG A 167 -13.29 -19.48 16.08
CA ARG A 167 -12.68 -20.80 15.86
C ARG A 167 -13.18 -21.33 14.53
N PRO A 168 -12.27 -21.72 13.62
CA PRO A 168 -12.69 -22.29 12.33
C PRO A 168 -13.50 -23.55 12.57
N GLU A 169 -14.66 -23.63 11.93
CA GLU A 169 -15.64 -24.71 12.16
C GLU A 169 -15.22 -26.03 11.48
N ASP A 170 -14.37 -25.95 10.44
CA ASP A 170 -13.91 -27.15 9.73
C ASP A 170 -12.39 -27.12 9.39
N ILE A 171 -11.89 -28.29 8.92
CA ILE A 171 -10.49 -28.48 8.53
C ILE A 171 -10.10 -27.62 7.32
N PHE A 172 -11.05 -27.36 6.41
CA PHE A 172 -10.81 -26.58 5.21
C PHE A 172 -10.59 -25.10 5.55
N GLU A 173 -11.41 -24.54 6.42
CA GLU A 173 -11.23 -23.16 6.93
C GLU A 173 -9.91 -23.00 7.67
N LYS A 174 -9.51 -23.99 8.49
CA LYS A 174 -8.21 -23.99 9.18
C LYS A 174 -7.05 -23.93 8.18
N ARG A 175 -7.13 -24.69 7.09
CA ARG A 175 -6.08 -24.68 6.04
C ARG A 175 -5.99 -23.35 5.31
N ILE A 176 -7.13 -22.73 4.99
CA ILE A 176 -7.16 -21.42 4.35
C ILE A 176 -6.56 -20.35 5.29
N LEU A 177 -6.96 -20.34 6.55
CA LEU A 177 -6.44 -19.38 7.53
C LEU A 177 -4.92 -19.52 7.72
N SER A 178 -4.42 -20.76 7.85
CA SER A 178 -2.99 -21.02 7.98
C SER A 178 -2.21 -20.59 6.72
N PHE A 179 -2.77 -20.81 5.54
CA PHE A 179 -2.17 -20.36 4.29
C PHE A 179 -2.12 -18.83 4.20
N ASN A 180 -3.22 -18.15 4.51
CA ASN A 180 -3.28 -16.69 4.49
C ASN A 180 -2.28 -16.07 5.49
N GLN A 181 -2.17 -16.66 6.68
CA GLN A 181 -1.21 -16.23 7.70
C GLN A 181 0.23 -16.41 7.22
N LEU A 182 0.52 -17.56 6.57
CA LEU A 182 1.83 -17.80 5.97
C LEU A 182 2.17 -16.78 4.88
N MET A 183 1.22 -16.44 3.99
CA MET A 183 1.42 -15.43 2.94
C MET A 183 1.69 -14.05 3.54
N ASN A 184 0.94 -13.66 4.57
CA ASN A 184 1.15 -12.39 5.27
C ASN A 184 2.52 -12.35 5.95
N ASN A 185 2.97 -13.46 6.56
CA ASN A 185 4.30 -13.56 7.15
C ASN A 185 5.40 -13.41 6.08
N ILE A 186 5.22 -14.01 4.90
CA ILE A 186 6.16 -13.84 3.78
C ILE A 186 6.28 -12.36 3.41
N ILE A 187 5.14 -11.67 3.26
CA ILE A 187 5.12 -10.24 2.90
C ILE A 187 5.82 -9.41 3.98
N SER A 188 5.44 -9.58 5.25
CA SER A 188 6.05 -8.84 6.36
C SER A 188 7.57 -9.04 6.46
N ASN A 189 8.03 -10.27 6.23
CA ASN A 189 9.46 -10.57 6.35
C ASN A 189 10.29 -9.99 5.20
N LEU A 190 9.72 -9.92 3.99
CA LEU A 190 10.42 -9.46 2.79
C LEU A 190 10.20 -7.98 2.46
N THR A 191 9.39 -7.25 3.23
CA THR A 191 9.26 -5.80 3.14
C THR A 191 10.19 -5.10 4.13
N HIS A 192 10.62 -3.88 3.81
CA HIS A 192 11.58 -3.12 4.61
C HIS A 192 10.90 -2.40 5.77
N VAL A 193 9.74 -1.78 5.49
CA VAL A 193 8.94 -1.04 6.47
C VAL A 193 7.55 -1.64 6.49
N SER A 194 6.95 -1.79 7.68
CA SER A 194 5.56 -2.20 7.85
C SER A 194 4.84 -1.23 8.77
N LEU A 195 3.79 -0.60 8.24
CA LEU A 195 2.94 0.37 8.92
C LEU A 195 1.56 -0.26 9.12
N GLU A 196 1.08 -0.28 10.35
CA GLU A 196 -0.28 -0.73 10.67
C GLU A 196 -1.19 0.47 10.90
N LEU A 197 -2.35 0.47 10.24
CA LEU A 197 -3.40 1.46 10.42
C LEU A 197 -4.62 0.78 11.04
N LYS A 198 -5.09 1.28 12.19
CA LYS A 198 -6.26 0.75 12.90
C LYS A 198 -7.31 1.82 13.10
N ALA A 199 -8.57 1.50 12.84
CA ALA A 199 -9.69 2.36 13.23
C ALA A 199 -9.70 2.53 14.77
N VAL A 200 -9.81 3.77 15.24
CA VAL A 200 -9.89 4.07 16.67
C VAL A 200 -11.25 3.67 17.22
N LYS A 201 -12.32 3.98 16.47
CA LYS A 201 -13.69 3.55 16.73
C LYS A 201 -14.39 3.19 15.41
N VAL A 202 -15.38 2.32 15.54
CA VAL A 202 -16.25 1.97 14.42
C VAL A 202 -17.06 3.22 14.01
N ASN A 203 -17.11 3.50 12.70
CA ASN A 203 -17.82 4.63 12.09
C ASN A 203 -17.23 6.03 12.37
N GLU A 204 -16.02 6.13 12.93
CA GLU A 204 -15.27 7.38 12.96
C GLU A 204 -14.16 7.35 11.91
N PRO A 205 -13.91 8.45 11.16
CA PRO A 205 -12.83 8.52 10.16
C PRO A 205 -11.45 8.74 10.82
N ARG A 206 -11.29 8.31 12.07
CA ARG A 206 -10.08 8.46 12.89
C ARG A 206 -9.34 7.14 13.01
N TYR A 207 -8.06 7.18 12.74
CA TYR A 207 -7.19 6.01 12.70
C TYR A 207 -5.93 6.24 13.54
N SER A 208 -5.38 5.15 14.06
CA SER A 208 -4.03 5.13 14.62
C SER A 208 -3.07 4.51 13.61
N ALA A 209 -1.87 5.05 13.51
CA ALA A 209 -0.76 4.51 12.75
C ALA A 209 0.35 4.07 13.71
N GLY A 210 0.95 2.92 13.47
CA GLY A 210 2.08 2.40 14.24
C GLY A 210 3.01 1.54 13.39
N LEU A 211 4.32 1.64 13.65
CA LEU A 211 5.30 0.81 12.96
C LEU A 211 5.33 -0.60 13.56
N LEU A 212 5.22 -1.60 12.69
CA LEU A 212 5.46 -3.01 13.02
C LEU A 212 6.89 -3.42 12.63
N LYS A 213 7.48 -2.76 11.63
CA LYS A 213 8.84 -3.01 11.17
C LYS A 213 9.45 -1.71 10.57
N PRO A 214 10.59 -1.24 11.07
CA PRO A 214 11.19 -1.65 12.34
C PRO A 214 10.20 -1.48 13.49
N LEU A 215 10.33 -2.27 14.55
CA LEU A 215 9.40 -2.19 15.68
C LEU A 215 9.51 -0.81 16.33
N GLY A 216 8.39 -0.09 16.36
CA GLY A 216 8.26 1.21 16.98
C GLY A 216 7.24 1.19 18.12
N SER A 217 7.53 1.90 19.21
CA SER A 217 6.60 2.06 20.32
C SER A 217 5.64 3.24 20.15
N THR A 218 5.97 4.16 19.26
CA THR A 218 5.20 5.39 19.03
C THR A 218 4.00 5.10 18.11
N LYS A 219 2.84 5.58 18.55
CA LYS A 219 1.62 5.62 17.71
C LYS A 219 1.29 7.06 17.39
N SER A 220 0.85 7.30 16.18
CA SER A 220 0.27 8.57 15.78
C SER A 220 -1.20 8.41 15.42
N TYR A 221 -1.93 9.52 15.38
CA TYR A 221 -3.36 9.53 15.08
C TYR A 221 -3.64 10.48 13.94
N PHE A 222 -4.50 10.05 13.02
CA PHE A 222 -4.89 10.83 11.86
C PHE A 222 -6.35 10.58 11.49
N MET A 223 -6.90 11.45 10.68
CA MET A 223 -8.23 11.31 10.09
C MET A 223 -8.13 11.24 8.58
N VAL A 224 -9.02 10.45 7.98
CA VAL A 224 -9.24 10.44 6.53
C VAL A 224 -10.55 11.16 6.26
N ARG A 225 -10.49 12.27 5.53
CA ARG A 225 -11.66 13.02 5.08
C ARG A 225 -11.82 12.92 3.56
N SER A 226 -12.89 13.49 3.04
CA SER A 226 -13.16 13.49 1.59
C SER A 226 -12.06 14.17 0.77
N ASP A 227 -11.36 15.12 1.37
CA ASP A 227 -10.39 16.04 0.77
C ASP A 227 -8.95 15.87 1.26
N GLY A 228 -8.65 14.84 2.04
CA GLY A 228 -7.27 14.58 2.46
C GLY A 228 -7.10 13.86 3.77
N LEU A 229 -5.83 13.80 4.19
CA LEU A 229 -5.41 13.33 5.51
C LEU A 229 -5.22 14.53 6.45
N TYR A 230 -5.63 14.35 7.70
CA TYR A 230 -5.51 15.36 8.74
C TYR A 230 -4.94 14.76 10.01
N ASP A 231 -3.99 15.45 10.62
CA ASP A 231 -3.44 15.03 11.89
C ASP A 231 -4.48 15.22 13.00
N CYS A 232 -4.49 14.31 13.95
CA CYS A 232 -5.25 14.42 15.18
C CYS A 232 -4.30 14.88 16.31
N LEU A 233 -4.67 15.97 16.94
CA LEU A 233 -4.05 16.41 18.18
C LEU A 233 -4.39 15.46 19.33
#